data_c932ed0e3e7dea65c36bd5fdf0fdaa0b
#
_entry.id   c932ed0e3e7dea65c36bd5fdf0fdaa0b
#
_cell.length_a   1.000
_cell.length_b   1.000
_cell.length_c   1.000
_cell.angle_alpha   90.00
_cell.angle_beta   90.00
_cell.angle_gamma   90.00
#
_symmetry.space_group_name_H-M   'P 1'
#
loop_
_entity.id
_entity.type
_entity.pdbx_description
1 polymer ?
#
loop_
_entity_poly.entity_id
_entity_poly.type
_entity_poly.pdbx_seq_one_letter_code
_entity_poly.pdbx_strand_id
1 'polypeptide(L)'
;MEHSESMRRFVYREPRMATGFHVDFVADGAPRRGLCRDVSDAGIRAEFNESIILGSCGLLILRPRNGVLELRAQVAYIEKRQVGLLFLFETSWERTMTVEFIAAIIKDMVPGPGLPPP
;
A
#
# COMPACT_ATOMS: atom_id res chain seq x y z
N MET A 1 22.01 0.58 -8.02
CA MET A 1 21.55 0.33 -7.98
C MET A 1 21.11 0.45 -7.94
N GLU A 2 20.97 0.66 -7.46
CA GLU A 2 20.48 0.58 -7.30
C GLU A 2 19.88 1.04 -7.57
N HIS A 3 19.48 1.61 -7.66
CA HIS A 3 18.76 1.79 -7.84
C HIS A 3 18.00 2.14 -8.02
N SER A 4 17.80 3.60 -8.41
CA SER A 4 16.79 3.70 -7.91
C SER A 4 16.41 2.61 -7.15
N GLU A 5 16.98 2.24 -6.64
CA GLU A 5 16.71 1.19 -5.98
C GLU A 5 16.08 1.35 -4.71
N SER A 6 16.09 2.48 -4.08
CA SER A 6 15.48 2.66 -2.79
C SER A 6 13.98 2.51 -2.86
N MET A 7 13.38 2.95 -3.94
CA MET A 7 11.98 2.80 -4.07
C MET A 7 11.56 1.38 -4.11
N ARG A 8 12.31 0.60 -4.81
CA ARG A 8 11.95 -0.78 -4.93
C ARG A 8 12.07 -1.50 -3.62
N ARG A 9 12.98 -1.07 -2.80
CA ARG A 9 13.23 -1.80 -1.58
C ARG A 9 12.10 -1.70 -0.60
N PHE A 10 11.37 -0.58 -0.58
CA PHE A 10 10.31 -0.49 0.40
C PHE A 10 9.25 -1.56 0.15
N VAL A 11 9.06 -1.93 -1.10
CA VAL A 11 8.03 -2.90 -1.43
C VAL A 11 8.39 -4.28 -0.99
N TYR A 12 9.68 -4.57 -0.93
CA TYR A 12 10.13 -5.91 -0.65
C TYR A 12 10.67 -6.12 0.73
N ARG A 13 10.45 -5.14 1.60
CA ARG A 13 10.89 -5.32 2.94
C ARG A 13 10.01 -6.31 3.65
N GLU A 14 10.57 -6.96 4.59
CA GLU A 14 9.85 -7.94 5.35
C GLU A 14 9.19 -7.33 6.55
N PRO A 15 8.06 -7.80 6.94
CA PRO A 15 7.30 -8.80 6.22
C PRO A 15 6.45 -8.16 5.15
N ARG A 16 6.37 -8.80 4.04
CA ARG A 16 5.51 -8.36 2.97
C ARG A 16 4.39 -9.37 2.89
N MET A 17 3.18 -8.91 3.09
CA MET A 17 2.04 -9.82 3.17
C MET A 17 1.17 -9.64 1.95
N ALA A 18 0.82 -10.76 1.33
CA ALA A 18 -0.14 -10.75 0.24
C ALA A 18 -1.50 -10.39 0.82
N THR A 19 -2.18 -9.51 0.14
CA THR A 19 -3.47 -9.04 0.62
C THR A 19 -4.51 -9.16 -0.47
N GLY A 20 -5.74 -8.86 -0.13
CA GLY A 20 -6.81 -8.91 -1.10
C GLY A 20 -7.88 -7.89 -0.81
N PHE A 21 -7.54 -6.79 -0.14
CA PHE A 21 -8.55 -5.80 0.17
C PHE A 21 -8.53 -4.67 -0.85
N HIS A 22 -9.66 -4.01 -0.98
CA HIS A 22 -9.81 -2.93 -1.95
C HIS A 22 -9.14 -1.66 -1.48
N VAL A 23 -8.65 -0.90 -2.46
CA VAL A 23 -8.10 0.42 -2.20
C VAL A 23 -8.69 1.37 -3.24
N ASP A 24 -8.73 2.66 -2.91
CA ASP A 24 -9.06 3.68 -3.87
C ASP A 24 -7.93 4.68 -3.91
N PHE A 25 -7.57 5.11 -5.10
CA PHE A 25 -6.59 6.16 -5.27
C PHE A 25 -7.26 7.32 -5.97
N VAL A 26 -7.28 8.48 -5.34
CA VAL A 26 -7.99 9.63 -5.86
C VAL A 26 -6.97 10.71 -6.20
N ALA A 27 -6.74 10.89 -7.48
CA ALA A 27 -5.91 11.96 -7.99
C ALA A 27 -6.76 12.74 -8.97
N ASP A 28 -6.69 14.07 -8.90
CA ASP A 28 -7.48 14.93 -9.79
C ASP A 28 -8.97 14.67 -9.66
N GLY A 29 -9.40 14.31 -8.47
CA GLY A 29 -10.82 14.15 -8.20
C GLY A 29 -11.45 12.89 -8.76
N ALA A 30 -10.68 12.05 -9.42
CA ALA A 30 -11.22 10.84 -10.03
C ALA A 30 -10.72 9.61 -9.29
N PRO A 31 -11.61 8.92 -8.59
CA PRO A 31 -11.19 7.72 -7.85
C PRO A 31 -10.96 6.56 -8.80
N ARG A 32 -9.91 5.80 -8.51
CA ARG A 32 -9.61 4.57 -9.22
C ARG A 32 -9.56 3.45 -8.20
N ARG A 33 -10.34 2.44 -8.42
CA ARG A 33 -10.40 1.32 -7.50
C ARG A 33 -9.39 0.26 -7.89
N GLY A 34 -8.67 -0.24 -6.89
CA GLY A 34 -7.73 -1.31 -7.12
C GLY A 34 -7.82 -2.35 -6.03
N LEU A 35 -6.98 -3.36 -6.17
CA LEU A 35 -6.90 -4.44 -5.20
C LEU A 35 -5.49 -4.46 -4.65
N CYS A 36 -5.36 -4.31 -3.35
CA CYS A 36 -4.06 -4.32 -2.71
C CYS A 36 -3.49 -5.73 -2.74
N ARG A 37 -2.25 -5.85 -3.21
CA ARG A 37 -1.60 -7.15 -3.33
C ARG A 37 -0.53 -7.34 -2.28
N ASP A 38 0.16 -6.27 -1.91
CA ASP A 38 1.18 -6.32 -0.87
C ASP A 38 1.09 -5.04 -0.07
N VAL A 39 1.45 -5.12 1.19
CA VAL A 39 1.46 -3.95 2.05
C VAL A 39 2.70 -3.98 2.93
N SER A 40 3.27 -2.80 3.17
CA SER A 40 4.35 -2.62 4.11
C SER A 40 4.12 -1.30 4.83
N ASP A 41 5.01 -0.97 5.76
CA ASP A 41 4.87 0.28 6.49
C ASP A 41 5.28 1.50 5.67
N ALA A 42 5.80 1.31 4.47
CA ALA A 42 6.21 2.41 3.60
C ALA A 42 5.28 2.62 2.41
N GLY A 43 4.47 1.64 2.07
CA GLY A 43 3.61 1.76 0.92
C GLY A 43 2.89 0.46 0.61
N ILE A 44 2.22 0.47 -0.53
CA ILE A 44 1.51 -0.73 -0.98
C ILE A 44 1.82 -0.99 -2.44
N ARG A 45 1.51 -2.20 -2.85
CA ARG A 45 1.46 -2.54 -4.25
C ARG A 45 0.03 -2.99 -4.53
N ALA A 46 -0.60 -2.36 -5.51
CA ALA A 46 -1.98 -2.63 -5.81
C ALA A 46 -2.16 -2.83 -7.30
N GLU A 47 -3.19 -3.54 -7.66
CA GLU A 47 -3.50 -3.82 -9.04
C GLU A 47 -4.71 -3.00 -9.45
N PHE A 48 -4.56 -2.23 -10.52
CA PHE A 48 -5.63 -1.36 -11.01
C PHE A 48 -5.98 -1.75 -12.44
N ASN A 49 -7.26 -1.63 -12.77
CA ASN A 49 -7.69 -1.87 -14.13
C ASN A 49 -7.66 -0.60 -14.97
N GLU A 50 -7.67 0.54 -14.32
CA GLU A 50 -7.66 1.81 -15.02
C GLU A 50 -6.29 2.41 -15.00
N SER A 51 -6.03 3.30 -15.93
CA SER A 51 -4.72 3.93 -16.04
C SER A 51 -4.42 4.77 -14.82
N ILE A 52 -3.20 4.63 -14.35
CA ILE A 52 -2.67 5.41 -13.24
C ILE A 52 -1.43 6.12 -13.79
N ILE A 53 -1.24 7.36 -13.41
CA ILE A 53 -0.14 8.15 -13.93
C ILE A 53 1.04 8.10 -12.98
N LEU A 54 2.19 7.71 -13.54
CA LEU A 54 3.42 7.60 -12.77
C LEU A 54 3.75 8.96 -12.16
N GLY A 55 4.11 8.97 -10.90
CA GLY A 55 4.50 10.20 -10.21
C GLY A 55 3.36 11.00 -9.64
N SER A 56 2.12 10.65 -9.96
CA SER A 56 1.00 11.43 -9.45
C SER A 56 0.85 11.22 -7.95
N CYS A 57 0.39 12.28 -7.29
CA CYS A 57 0.13 12.24 -5.85
C CYS A 57 -1.36 12.36 -5.65
N GLY A 58 -1.87 11.70 -4.66
CA GLY A 58 -3.28 11.77 -4.37
C GLY A 58 -3.61 11.15 -3.04
N LEU A 59 -4.89 10.99 -2.81
CA LEU A 59 -5.40 10.39 -1.59
C LEU A 59 -5.55 8.90 -1.81
N LEU A 60 -4.94 8.13 -0.93
CA LEU A 60 -5.04 6.69 -0.96
C LEU A 60 -5.93 6.24 0.18
N ILE A 61 -6.92 5.43 -0.13
CA ILE A 61 -7.88 4.95 0.85
C ILE A 61 -7.77 3.44 0.89
N LEU A 62 -7.32 2.92 2.02
CA LEU A 62 -7.18 1.48 2.23
C LEU A 62 -8.41 0.96 2.96
N ARG A 63 -9.00 -0.10 2.44
CA ARG A 63 -10.25 -0.62 3.00
C ARG A 63 -10.12 -2.09 3.38
N PRO A 64 -9.25 -2.40 4.34
CA PRO A 64 -9.20 -3.77 4.83
C PRO A 64 -10.43 -4.07 5.68
N ARG A 65 -10.52 -5.30 6.11
CA ARG A 65 -11.69 -5.73 6.87
C ARG A 65 -11.90 -4.91 8.14
N ASN A 66 -10.82 -4.48 8.77
CA ASN A 66 -10.90 -3.91 10.10
C ASN A 66 -11.05 -2.41 10.15
N GLY A 67 -11.19 -1.74 9.03
CA GLY A 67 -11.35 -0.31 9.07
C GLY A 67 -10.91 0.35 7.79
N VAL A 68 -10.77 1.66 7.85
CA VAL A 68 -10.41 2.45 6.67
C VAL A 68 -9.28 3.38 7.08
N LEU A 69 -8.25 3.43 6.25
CA LEU A 69 -7.16 4.37 6.46
C LEU A 69 -7.04 5.25 5.22
N GLU A 70 -6.99 6.55 5.42
CA GLU A 70 -6.81 7.51 4.34
C GLU A 70 -5.51 8.24 4.56
N LEU A 71 -4.70 8.32 3.53
CA LEU A 71 -3.45 9.06 3.62
C LEU A 71 -3.01 9.44 2.21
N ARG A 72 -2.08 10.36 2.13
CA ARG A 72 -1.55 10.75 0.84
C ARG A 72 -0.51 9.75 0.37
N ALA A 73 -0.44 9.59 -0.93
CA ALA A 73 0.51 8.65 -1.51
C ALA A 73 0.93 9.13 -2.88
N GLN A 74 2.05 8.64 -3.33
CA GLN A 74 2.58 8.96 -4.64
C GLN A 74 2.81 7.68 -5.41
N VAL A 75 2.48 7.69 -6.69
CA VAL A 75 2.72 6.56 -7.56
C VAL A 75 4.21 6.48 -7.83
N ALA A 76 4.85 5.45 -7.30
CA ALA A 76 6.29 5.29 -7.36
C ALA A 76 6.75 4.50 -8.57
N TYR A 77 5.95 3.53 -8.99
CA TYR A 77 6.27 2.77 -10.20
C TYR A 77 5.00 2.11 -10.72
N ILE A 78 5.05 1.76 -11.99
CA ILE A 78 3.95 1.04 -12.64
C ILE A 78 4.57 -0.05 -13.47
N GLU A 79 4.07 -1.27 -13.29
CA GLU A 79 4.52 -2.39 -14.08
C GLU A 79 3.29 -3.17 -14.48
N LYS A 80 2.88 -3.00 -15.73
CA LYS A 80 1.63 -3.56 -16.23
C LYS A 80 0.48 -2.98 -15.43
N ARG A 81 -0.29 -3.80 -14.73
CA ARG A 81 -1.37 -3.31 -13.91
C ARG A 81 -0.97 -3.08 -12.47
N GLN A 82 0.26 -3.42 -12.13
CA GLN A 82 0.72 -3.32 -10.76
C GLN A 82 1.31 -1.95 -10.51
N VAL A 83 0.85 -1.31 -9.46
CA VAL A 83 1.23 0.05 -9.14
C VAL A 83 1.79 0.07 -7.74
N GLY A 84 2.99 0.61 -7.60
CA GLY A 84 3.58 0.83 -6.30
C GLY A 84 3.24 2.22 -5.82
N LEU A 85 2.65 2.31 -4.64
CA LEU A 85 2.24 3.57 -4.05
C LEU A 85 3.00 3.77 -2.76
N LEU A 86 3.70 4.89 -2.68
CA LEU A 86 4.53 5.22 -1.54
C LEU A 86 3.75 6.16 -0.64
N PHE A 87 3.68 5.85 0.64
CA PHE A 87 2.98 6.71 1.58
C PHE A 87 3.73 8.02 1.77
N LEU A 88 2.98 9.11 1.83
CA LEU A 88 3.56 10.44 2.07
C LEU A 88 3.03 10.92 3.40
N PHE A 89 3.91 10.96 4.39
CA PHE A 89 3.51 11.38 5.72
C PHE A 89 3.79 12.86 5.90
N GLU A 90 2.83 13.57 6.46
CA GLU A 90 3.02 15.00 6.72
C GLU A 90 3.54 15.23 8.13
N THR A 91 3.33 14.27 9.01
CA THR A 91 3.79 14.39 10.39
C THR A 91 4.26 13.03 10.86
N SER A 92 5.06 13.03 11.93
CA SER A 92 5.48 11.76 12.51
C SER A 92 4.30 11.07 13.19
N TRP A 93 3.32 11.82 13.62
CA TRP A 93 2.10 11.25 14.18
C TRP A 93 1.37 10.41 13.12
N GLU A 94 1.23 10.97 11.93
CA GLU A 94 0.57 10.27 10.84
C GLU A 94 1.32 8.98 10.50
N ARG A 95 2.65 9.08 10.49
CA ARG A 95 3.46 7.91 10.22
C ARG A 95 3.23 6.84 11.27
N THR A 96 3.24 7.21 12.54
CA THR A 96 3.05 6.27 13.62
C THR A 96 1.69 5.59 13.51
N MET A 97 0.66 6.36 13.25
CA MET A 97 -0.69 5.82 13.10
C MET A 97 -0.76 4.84 11.94
N THR A 98 -0.12 5.20 10.83
CA THR A 98 -0.15 4.35 9.66
C THR A 98 0.58 3.04 9.92
N VAL A 99 1.76 3.12 10.53
CA VAL A 99 2.53 1.92 10.82
C VAL A 99 1.74 0.98 11.72
N GLU A 100 1.06 1.53 12.70
CA GLU A 100 0.26 0.70 13.60
C GLU A 100 -0.93 0.08 12.87
N PHE A 101 -1.55 0.84 11.99
CA PHE A 101 -2.67 0.33 11.21
C PHE A 101 -2.22 -0.80 10.30
N ILE A 102 -1.08 -0.61 9.62
CA ILE A 102 -0.53 -1.63 8.73
C ILE A 102 -0.14 -2.89 9.53
N ALA A 103 0.44 -2.70 10.70
CA ALA A 103 0.81 -3.84 11.53
C ALA A 103 -0.42 -4.64 11.92
N ALA A 104 -1.52 -3.96 12.19
CA ALA A 104 -2.77 -4.63 12.52
C ALA A 104 -3.31 -5.42 11.34
N ILE A 105 -3.20 -4.85 10.13
CA ILE A 105 -3.62 -5.56 8.93
C ILE A 105 -2.80 -6.83 8.76
N ILE A 106 -1.48 -6.71 8.87
CA ILE A 106 -0.60 -7.85 8.68
C ILE A 106 -0.90 -8.93 9.70
N LYS A 107 -1.06 -8.52 10.95
CA LYS A 107 -1.33 -9.47 12.01
C LYS A 107 -2.63 -10.22 11.77
N ASP A 108 -3.64 -9.49 11.29
CA ASP A 108 -4.94 -10.06 11.06
C ASP A 108 -4.95 -11.02 9.88
N MET A 109 -4.05 -10.83 8.94
CA MET A 109 -4.03 -11.63 7.73
C MET A 109 -3.08 -12.80 7.81
N VAL A 110 -2.24 -12.84 8.82
CA VAL A 110 -1.34 -13.97 8.97
C VAL A 110 -2.18 -15.19 9.25
N PRO A 111 -2.06 -16.17 8.44
CA PRO A 111 -2.89 -17.33 8.59
C PRO A 111 -2.37 -18.11 9.75
N GLY A 112 -2.73 -18.07 10.18
CA GLY A 112 -2.05 -18.49 11.07
C GLY A 112 -1.23 -19.49 10.84
N PRO A 113 -1.11 -19.15 10.35
CA PRO A 113 -0.53 -19.57 10.20
C PRO A 113 -0.26 -20.20 10.03
N GLY A 114 -0.48 -19.84 9.87
CA GLY A 114 -0.46 -20.21 9.56
C GLY A 114 0.08 -20.79 9.72
N LEU A 115 0.09 -20.70 10.00
CA LEU A 115 0.44 -20.99 10.09
C LEU A 115 0.59 -21.65 10.61
N PRO A 116 0.60 -21.92 10.77
CA PRO A 116 0.61 -22.38 11.20
C PRO A 116 0.58 -22.84 11.64
N PRO A 117 0.55 -23.03 11.86
CA PRO A 117 0.48 -23.31 12.35
C PRO A 117 0.67 -23.69 12.77
N PRO A 118 0.73 -23.82 12.94
CA PRO A 118 0.84 -24.07 13.44
C PRO A 118 0.97 -24.51 13.62
#